data_57e474e942b8f332b177784eb37ae4bc
#
_entry.id   57e474e942b8f332b177784eb37ae4bc
#
_cell.length_a   1.000
_cell.length_b   1.000
_cell.length_c   1.000
_cell.angle_alpha   90.00
_cell.angle_beta   90.00
_cell.angle_gamma   90.00
#
_symmetry.space_group_name_H-M   'P 1'
#
loop_
_entity.id
_entity.type
_entity.pdbx_description
1 polymer ?
#
loop_
_entity_poly.entity_id
_entity_poly.type
_entity_poly.pdbx_seq_one_letter_code
_entity_poly.pdbx_strand_id
1 'polypeptide(L)'
;SGYEYETWGNRIVLASDYTETAPLPADLAGFKSGDRIIAFDETPVTTFSDIQQYVTDKAGENLSATVERDGTEHILTVIPELDKSTGAGRIGVYPWIPLVIGTVTEGSAADTSGIKPGDVLFEVNGEPVHHLLDFEKALESRPEQIVISLNREGIHLRVPLVLIYPGETGAETGIQWKTETVTVPGTGPVTSVANGLADTGRILRLTVKSIALLFGGVDVSQAVSGPVRITLMMG
;
A
#
# COMPACT_ATOMS: atom_id res chain seq x y z
N SER A 1 4.30 22.91 15.80
CA SER A 1 4.33 21.48 16.12
C SER A 1 3.98 20.70 14.86
N GLY A 2 4.82 19.74 14.48
CA GLY A 2 4.55 18.81 13.38
C GLY A 2 3.56 17.74 13.81
N TYR A 3 3.05 16.95 12.84
CA TYR A 3 2.31 15.72 13.09
C TYR A 3 3.07 14.53 12.52
N GLU A 4 2.88 13.38 13.16
CA GLU A 4 3.45 12.12 12.74
C GLU A 4 2.33 11.22 12.19
N TYR A 5 2.64 10.48 11.13
CA TYR A 5 1.75 9.44 10.62
C TYR A 5 2.57 8.23 10.17
N GLU A 6 1.95 7.07 10.27
CA GLU A 6 2.54 5.83 9.79
C GLU A 6 2.30 5.67 8.29
N THR A 7 3.31 5.21 7.57
CA THR A 7 3.25 4.97 6.13
C THR A 7 4.22 3.86 5.74
N TRP A 8 4.24 3.56 4.45
CA TRP A 8 5.20 2.66 3.83
C TRP A 8 6.19 3.47 2.98
N GLY A 9 7.38 2.95 2.80
CA GLY A 9 8.38 3.55 1.90
C GLY A 9 7.91 3.55 0.43
N ASN A 10 8.71 4.16 -0.42
CA ASN A 10 8.41 4.34 -1.85
C ASN A 10 8.82 3.15 -2.76
N ARG A 11 9.15 1.99 -2.17
CA ARG A 11 9.38 0.75 -2.90
C ARG A 11 8.04 0.10 -3.23
N ILE A 12 7.92 -0.46 -4.44
CA ILE A 12 6.64 -0.92 -4.97
C ILE A 12 6.65 -2.41 -5.35
N VAL A 13 5.45 -2.95 -5.43
CA VAL A 13 5.14 -4.28 -6.00
C VAL A 13 4.11 -4.07 -7.10
N LEU A 14 4.27 -4.74 -8.24
CA LEU A 14 3.27 -4.72 -9.31
C LEU A 14 2.02 -5.48 -8.90
N ALA A 15 0.85 -4.88 -9.12
CA ALA A 15 -0.42 -5.54 -8.82
C ALA A 15 -0.64 -6.77 -9.70
N SER A 16 -0.13 -6.76 -10.93
CA SER A 16 -0.19 -7.88 -11.89
C SER A 16 0.53 -9.14 -11.43
N ASP A 17 1.51 -9.05 -10.52
CA ASP A 17 2.20 -10.22 -9.97
C ASP A 17 1.28 -11.06 -9.05
N TYR A 18 0.14 -10.48 -8.60
CA TYR A 18 -0.78 -11.09 -7.63
C TYR A 18 -2.23 -11.19 -8.12
N THR A 19 -2.53 -10.63 -9.27
CA THR A 19 -3.88 -10.63 -9.84
C THR A 19 -3.84 -11.04 -11.30
N GLU A 20 -4.76 -11.90 -11.74
CA GLU A 20 -4.94 -12.26 -13.14
C GLU A 20 -5.68 -11.15 -13.90
N THR A 21 -5.05 -9.97 -13.97
CA THR A 21 -5.60 -8.82 -14.71
C THR A 21 -4.83 -8.55 -15.99
N ALA A 22 -5.43 -7.80 -16.90
CA ALA A 22 -4.72 -7.25 -18.05
C ALA A 22 -3.55 -6.37 -17.56
N PRO A 23 -2.49 -6.18 -18.37
CA PRO A 23 -1.39 -5.30 -18.01
C PRO A 23 -1.88 -3.93 -17.56
N LEU A 24 -1.45 -3.49 -16.38
CA LEU A 24 -1.76 -2.20 -15.79
C LEU A 24 -0.76 -1.13 -16.25
N PRO A 25 -1.02 0.16 -16.05
CA PRO A 25 -0.12 1.22 -16.52
C PRO A 25 1.35 1.05 -16.12
N ALA A 26 1.64 0.57 -14.91
CA ALA A 26 3.01 0.33 -14.47
C ALA A 26 3.68 -0.79 -15.26
N ASP A 27 2.95 -1.88 -15.58
CA ASP A 27 3.47 -2.98 -16.42
C ASP A 27 3.84 -2.46 -17.81
N LEU A 28 2.94 -1.70 -18.42
CA LEU A 28 3.13 -1.15 -19.78
C LEU A 28 4.29 -0.14 -19.81
N ALA A 29 4.53 0.57 -18.72
CA ALA A 29 5.64 1.51 -18.57
C ALA A 29 6.98 0.84 -18.27
N GLY A 30 7.00 -0.46 -17.95
CA GLY A 30 8.20 -1.23 -17.67
C GLY A 30 8.70 -1.15 -16.23
N PHE A 31 7.83 -0.81 -15.28
CA PHE A 31 8.13 -0.97 -13.85
C PHE A 31 8.31 -2.45 -13.51
N LYS A 32 8.99 -2.71 -12.40
CA LYS A 32 9.18 -4.06 -11.84
C LYS A 32 8.93 -4.04 -10.35
N SER A 33 8.45 -5.15 -9.83
CA SER A 33 8.38 -5.35 -8.38
C SER A 33 9.78 -5.24 -7.77
N GLY A 34 9.89 -4.44 -6.72
CA GLY A 34 11.15 -4.07 -6.09
C GLY A 34 11.70 -2.70 -6.50
N ASP A 35 11.20 -2.07 -7.56
CA ASP A 35 11.56 -0.70 -7.91
C ASP A 35 11.24 0.25 -6.76
N ARG A 36 12.11 1.24 -6.58
CA ARG A 36 11.87 2.38 -5.67
C ARG A 36 11.57 3.60 -6.51
N ILE A 37 10.36 4.14 -6.43
CA ILE A 37 10.00 5.37 -7.15
C ILE A 37 10.52 6.55 -6.34
N ILE A 38 11.49 7.30 -6.89
CA ILE A 38 12.14 8.40 -6.18
C ILE A 38 11.62 9.77 -6.59
N ALA A 39 11.03 9.89 -7.78
CA ALA A 39 10.37 11.11 -8.22
C ALA A 39 9.32 10.85 -9.29
N PHE A 40 8.32 11.73 -9.38
CA PHE A 40 7.49 11.92 -10.57
C PHE A 40 7.73 13.32 -11.13
N ASP A 41 8.03 13.41 -12.42
CA ASP A 41 8.49 14.62 -13.07
C ASP A 41 9.68 15.22 -12.26
N GLU A 42 9.54 16.42 -11.71
CA GLU A 42 10.55 17.04 -10.83
C GLU A 42 10.18 16.96 -9.34
N THR A 43 9.10 16.25 -9.00
CA THR A 43 8.60 16.15 -7.61
C THR A 43 9.15 14.90 -6.94
N PRO A 44 10.02 15.03 -5.93
CA PRO A 44 10.50 13.88 -5.17
C PRO A 44 9.37 13.18 -4.42
N VAL A 45 9.45 11.85 -4.33
CA VAL A 45 8.56 11.02 -3.52
C VAL A 45 9.39 10.12 -2.60
N THR A 46 9.01 10.03 -1.35
CA THR A 46 9.74 9.29 -0.32
C THR A 46 8.89 8.19 0.31
N THR A 47 7.58 8.31 0.20
CA THR A 47 6.61 7.38 0.78
C THR A 47 5.64 6.88 -0.29
N PHE A 48 4.97 5.77 0.00
CA PHE A 48 3.89 5.28 -0.86
C PHE A 48 2.69 6.24 -0.90
N SER A 49 2.45 6.95 0.19
CA SER A 49 1.44 8.03 0.23
C SER A 49 1.75 9.14 -0.77
N ASP A 50 3.03 9.53 -0.94
CA ASP A 50 3.42 10.53 -1.92
C ASP A 50 3.12 10.05 -3.34
N ILE A 51 3.40 8.76 -3.63
CA ILE A 51 3.08 8.11 -4.91
C ILE A 51 1.57 8.20 -5.18
N GLN A 52 0.75 7.75 -4.23
CA GLN A 52 -0.70 7.77 -4.36
C GLN A 52 -1.21 9.20 -4.57
N GLN A 53 -0.75 10.14 -3.76
CA GLN A 53 -1.17 11.52 -3.82
C GLN A 53 -0.82 12.17 -5.16
N TYR A 54 0.37 11.87 -5.71
CA TYR A 54 0.81 12.42 -6.98
C TYR A 54 0.00 11.89 -8.16
N VAL A 55 -0.35 10.60 -8.14
CA VAL A 55 -1.02 9.89 -9.24
C VAL A 55 -2.52 10.13 -9.26
N THR A 56 -3.14 10.35 -8.09
CA THR A 56 -4.60 10.38 -7.90
C THR A 56 -5.34 11.31 -8.85
N ASP A 57 -4.84 12.52 -9.10
CA ASP A 57 -5.50 13.53 -9.93
C ASP A 57 -4.96 13.60 -11.36
N LYS A 58 -4.11 12.63 -11.77
CA LYS A 58 -3.37 12.65 -13.03
C LYS A 58 -3.75 11.54 -14.02
N ALA A 59 -4.98 11.03 -13.91
CA ALA A 59 -5.47 10.05 -14.88
C ALA A 59 -5.43 10.58 -16.31
N GLY A 60 -4.78 9.83 -17.21
CA GLY A 60 -4.62 10.19 -18.62
C GLY A 60 -3.47 11.15 -18.93
N GLU A 61 -2.71 11.62 -17.92
CA GLU A 61 -1.53 12.45 -18.12
C GLU A 61 -0.26 11.59 -18.28
N ASN A 62 0.70 12.03 -19.11
CA ASN A 62 2.02 11.41 -19.18
C ASN A 62 2.85 11.87 -17.99
N LEU A 63 3.29 10.93 -17.16
CA LEU A 63 4.17 11.19 -16.02
C LEU A 63 5.54 10.58 -16.27
N SER A 64 6.59 11.35 -16.03
CA SER A 64 7.97 10.87 -16.02
C SER A 64 8.29 10.36 -14.61
N ALA A 65 8.42 9.05 -14.43
CA ALA A 65 8.80 8.46 -13.16
C ALA A 65 10.29 8.14 -13.16
N THR A 66 11.03 8.64 -12.18
CA THR A 66 12.40 8.21 -11.90
C THR A 66 12.34 7.08 -10.88
N VAL A 67 12.88 5.92 -11.24
CA VAL A 67 12.92 4.74 -10.39
C VAL A 67 14.36 4.30 -10.16
N GLU A 68 14.65 3.86 -8.94
CA GLU A 68 15.89 3.17 -8.61
C GLU A 68 15.66 1.66 -8.68
N ARG A 69 16.45 0.96 -9.49
CA ARG A 69 16.45 -0.49 -9.68
C ARG A 69 17.89 -0.99 -9.64
N ASP A 70 18.20 -1.90 -8.71
CA ASP A 70 19.53 -2.48 -8.53
C ASP A 70 20.65 -1.42 -8.43
N GLY A 71 20.34 -0.29 -7.74
CA GLY A 71 21.28 0.83 -7.56
C GLY A 71 21.46 1.72 -8.79
N THR A 72 20.65 1.54 -9.84
CA THR A 72 20.68 2.35 -11.06
C THR A 72 19.36 3.07 -11.24
N GLU A 73 19.43 4.36 -11.62
CA GLU A 73 18.25 5.15 -11.93
C GLU A 73 17.78 4.88 -13.37
N HIS A 74 16.47 4.72 -13.51
CA HIS A 74 15.78 4.61 -14.80
C HIS A 74 14.67 5.64 -14.86
N ILE A 75 14.45 6.19 -16.05
CA ILE A 75 13.32 7.10 -16.31
C ILE A 75 12.29 6.32 -17.12
N LEU A 76 11.09 6.20 -16.57
CA LEU A 76 9.95 5.50 -17.17
C LEU A 76 8.81 6.49 -17.41
N THR A 77 8.11 6.35 -18.54
CA THR A 77 6.90 7.15 -18.79
C THR A 77 5.68 6.30 -18.49
N VAL A 78 4.84 6.77 -17.56
CA VAL A 78 3.60 6.09 -17.18
C VAL A 78 2.40 7.01 -17.35
N ILE A 79 1.29 6.44 -17.80
CA ILE A 79 0.01 7.14 -17.96
C ILE A 79 -0.97 6.48 -16.98
N PRO A 80 -1.29 7.14 -15.86
CA PRO A 80 -2.26 6.58 -14.91
C PRO A 80 -3.63 6.39 -15.57
N GLU A 81 -4.26 5.25 -15.34
CA GLU A 81 -5.63 5.02 -15.76
C GLU A 81 -6.62 5.52 -14.70
N LEU A 82 -7.84 5.84 -15.13
CA LEU A 82 -8.91 6.22 -14.23
C LEU A 82 -9.51 4.96 -13.58
N ASP A 83 -9.43 4.87 -12.27
CA ASP A 83 -10.20 3.88 -11.51
C ASP A 83 -11.67 4.34 -11.46
N LYS A 84 -12.55 3.62 -12.17
CA LYS A 84 -13.98 3.97 -12.27
C LYS A 84 -14.73 3.86 -10.95
N SER A 85 -14.22 3.06 -10.00
CA SER A 85 -14.86 2.89 -8.69
C SER A 85 -14.57 4.04 -7.74
N THR A 86 -13.38 4.63 -7.82
CA THR A 86 -12.92 5.70 -6.92
C THR A 86 -12.84 7.06 -7.61
N GLY A 87 -12.80 7.10 -8.94
CA GLY A 87 -12.55 8.31 -9.72
C GLY A 87 -11.08 8.79 -9.66
N ALA A 88 -10.18 8.02 -9.08
CA ALA A 88 -8.78 8.36 -8.91
C ALA A 88 -7.91 7.81 -10.06
N GLY A 89 -6.81 8.49 -10.36
CA GLY A 89 -5.76 7.92 -11.19
C GLY A 89 -5.03 6.80 -10.45
N ARG A 90 -4.69 5.72 -11.15
CA ARG A 90 -3.90 4.61 -10.61
C ARG A 90 -2.89 4.11 -11.65
N ILE A 91 -1.78 3.57 -11.18
CA ILE A 91 -0.76 2.96 -12.04
C ILE A 91 -0.66 1.44 -11.86
N GLY A 92 -1.34 0.85 -10.88
CA GLY A 92 -1.36 -0.59 -10.65
C GLY A 92 -0.18 -1.10 -9.83
N VAL A 93 0.16 -0.40 -8.77
CA VAL A 93 1.21 -0.78 -7.82
C VAL A 93 0.68 -0.83 -6.38
N TYR A 94 1.28 -1.70 -5.59
CA TYR A 94 1.10 -1.81 -4.14
C TYR A 94 2.38 -1.37 -3.42
N PRO A 95 2.31 -0.98 -2.13
CA PRO A 95 3.51 -0.75 -1.33
C PRO A 95 4.26 -2.06 -1.09
N TRP A 96 5.59 -2.00 -1.15
CA TRP A 96 6.44 -3.07 -0.63
C TRP A 96 6.47 -2.99 0.89
N ILE A 97 5.73 -3.86 1.55
CA ILE A 97 5.68 -3.93 3.00
C ILE A 97 6.66 -5.01 3.46
N PRO A 98 7.77 -4.64 4.08
CA PRO A 98 8.77 -5.61 4.56
C PRO A 98 8.17 -6.47 5.68
N LEU A 99 8.55 -7.74 5.70
CA LEU A 99 8.05 -8.71 6.68
C LEU A 99 8.82 -8.62 8.01
N VAL A 100 8.88 -7.41 8.57
CA VAL A 100 9.45 -7.15 9.90
C VAL A 100 8.31 -7.05 10.91
N ILE A 101 8.34 -7.85 11.96
CA ILE A 101 7.33 -7.83 13.00
C ILE A 101 7.44 -6.52 13.78
N GLY A 102 6.38 -5.72 13.77
CA GLY A 102 6.27 -4.46 14.52
C GLY A 102 5.79 -4.72 15.93
N THR A 103 4.59 -5.30 16.06
CA THR A 103 4.01 -5.68 17.35
C THR A 103 3.35 -7.06 17.26
N VAL A 104 3.18 -7.69 18.41
CA VAL A 104 2.50 -8.99 18.56
C VAL A 104 1.40 -8.81 19.61
N THR A 105 0.18 -9.21 19.26
CA THR A 105 -0.96 -9.15 20.17
C THR A 105 -0.84 -10.24 21.24
N GLU A 106 -0.92 -9.87 22.51
CA GLU A 106 -0.86 -10.80 23.64
C GLU A 106 -1.97 -11.88 23.54
N GLY A 107 -1.60 -13.14 23.76
CA GLY A 107 -2.49 -14.28 23.67
C GLY A 107 -2.84 -14.72 22.25
N SER A 108 -2.31 -14.07 21.22
CA SER A 108 -2.52 -14.46 19.82
C SER A 108 -1.73 -15.71 19.43
N ALA A 109 -1.98 -16.21 18.22
CA ALA A 109 -1.23 -17.31 17.64
C ALA A 109 0.28 -16.99 17.56
N ALA A 110 0.62 -15.78 17.17
CA ALA A 110 2.01 -15.31 17.09
C ALA A 110 2.68 -15.27 18.46
N ASP A 111 2.00 -14.74 19.48
CA ASP A 111 2.52 -14.67 20.85
C ASP A 111 2.75 -16.08 21.43
N THR A 112 1.74 -16.94 21.31
CA THR A 112 1.81 -18.32 21.77
C THR A 112 2.93 -19.11 21.07
N SER A 113 3.23 -18.79 19.83
CA SER A 113 4.34 -19.39 19.05
C SER A 113 5.70 -18.77 19.36
N GLY A 114 5.77 -17.74 20.23
CA GLY A 114 7.01 -17.12 20.65
C GLY A 114 7.61 -16.15 19.63
N ILE A 115 6.81 -15.64 18.68
CA ILE A 115 7.19 -14.58 17.75
C ILE A 115 7.34 -13.27 18.54
N LYS A 116 8.30 -12.44 18.16
CA LYS A 116 8.62 -11.19 18.88
C LYS A 116 8.74 -10.00 17.93
N PRO A 117 8.47 -8.78 18.41
CA PRO A 117 8.82 -7.56 17.69
C PRO A 117 10.30 -7.56 17.27
N GLY A 118 10.57 -7.14 16.04
CA GLY A 118 11.91 -7.14 15.45
C GLY A 118 12.28 -8.41 14.68
N ASP A 119 11.53 -9.50 14.81
CA ASP A 119 11.73 -10.70 13.97
C ASP A 119 11.50 -10.35 12.49
N VAL A 120 12.31 -10.92 11.62
CA VAL A 120 12.19 -10.76 10.17
C VAL A 120 11.77 -12.10 9.57
N LEU A 121 10.56 -12.16 9.02
CA LEU A 121 10.04 -13.35 8.36
C LEU A 121 10.58 -13.41 6.93
N PHE A 122 11.11 -14.56 6.50
CA PHE A 122 11.71 -14.73 5.19
C PHE A 122 11.27 -15.99 4.43
N GLU A 123 10.52 -16.90 5.08
CA GLU A 123 10.06 -18.14 4.47
C GLU A 123 8.74 -18.61 5.11
N VAL A 124 7.84 -19.16 4.30
CA VAL A 124 6.62 -19.83 4.74
C VAL A 124 6.54 -21.22 4.10
N ASN A 125 6.42 -22.26 4.91
CA ASN A 125 6.37 -23.67 4.49
C ASN A 125 7.53 -24.11 3.57
N GLY A 126 8.69 -23.47 3.68
CA GLY A 126 9.87 -23.75 2.85
C GLY A 126 9.99 -22.89 1.60
N GLU A 127 8.98 -22.05 1.31
CA GLU A 127 8.99 -21.13 0.18
C GLU A 127 9.41 -19.72 0.62
N PRO A 128 10.35 -19.07 -0.08
CA PRO A 128 10.80 -17.73 0.28
C PRO A 128 9.67 -16.70 0.12
N VAL A 129 9.61 -15.75 1.05
CA VAL A 129 8.71 -14.60 1.03
C VAL A 129 9.49 -13.32 1.26
N HIS A 130 9.20 -12.26 0.51
CA HIS A 130 9.97 -11.02 0.49
C HIS A 130 9.20 -9.81 1.01
N HIS A 131 7.88 -9.82 0.91
CA HIS A 131 6.98 -8.75 1.33
C HIS A 131 5.58 -9.30 1.66
N LEU A 132 4.73 -8.44 2.18
CA LEU A 132 3.42 -8.83 2.73
C LEU A 132 2.55 -9.61 1.72
N LEU A 133 2.55 -9.24 0.44
CA LEU A 133 1.71 -9.94 -0.54
C LEU A 133 2.16 -11.38 -0.78
N ASP A 134 3.47 -11.69 -0.69
CA ASP A 134 3.94 -13.08 -0.72
C ASP A 134 3.40 -13.88 0.48
N PHE A 135 3.43 -13.26 1.67
CA PHE A 135 2.89 -13.87 2.87
C PHE A 135 1.38 -14.10 2.76
N GLU A 136 0.62 -13.10 2.31
CA GLU A 136 -0.82 -13.22 2.10
C GLU A 136 -1.17 -14.30 1.07
N LYS A 137 -0.41 -14.38 -0.03
CA LYS A 137 -0.55 -15.44 -1.04
C LYS A 137 -0.34 -16.84 -0.46
N ALA A 138 0.62 -17.00 0.44
CA ALA A 138 0.84 -18.27 1.13
C ALA A 138 -0.36 -18.68 2.03
N LEU A 139 -1.22 -17.73 2.39
CA LEU A 139 -2.42 -17.96 3.21
C LEU A 139 -3.72 -18.08 2.39
N GLU A 140 -3.70 -17.89 1.08
CA GLU A 140 -4.90 -17.94 0.21
C GLU A 140 -5.66 -19.27 0.29
N SER A 141 -4.94 -20.40 0.42
CA SER A 141 -5.55 -21.72 0.58
C SER A 141 -6.17 -21.96 1.96
N ARG A 142 -6.11 -20.96 2.85
CA ARG A 142 -6.60 -21.02 4.25
C ARG A 142 -6.07 -22.21 5.02
N PRO A 143 -4.75 -22.44 5.07
CA PRO A 143 -4.18 -23.55 5.83
C PRO A 143 -4.45 -23.36 7.33
N GLU A 144 -4.76 -24.45 8.04
CA GLU A 144 -4.95 -24.41 9.51
C GLU A 144 -3.65 -24.14 10.26
N GLN A 145 -2.52 -24.49 9.65
CA GLN A 145 -1.19 -24.30 10.21
C GLN A 145 -0.17 -24.04 9.10
N ILE A 146 0.78 -23.16 9.38
CA ILE A 146 1.97 -22.93 8.56
C ILE A 146 3.23 -23.06 9.42
N VAL A 147 4.36 -23.29 8.77
CA VAL A 147 5.69 -23.16 9.40
C VAL A 147 6.37 -21.94 8.81
N ILE A 148 6.70 -20.98 9.65
CA ILE A 148 7.40 -19.77 9.25
C ILE A 148 8.86 -19.84 9.68
N SER A 149 9.75 -19.33 8.85
CA SER A 149 11.16 -19.13 9.17
C SER A 149 11.43 -17.67 9.43
N LEU A 150 12.00 -17.37 10.59
CA LEU A 150 12.28 -16.03 11.10
C LEU A 150 13.78 -15.86 11.30
N ASN A 151 14.26 -14.64 11.08
CA ASN A 151 15.57 -14.20 11.53
C ASN A 151 15.38 -13.28 12.75
N ARG A 152 15.94 -13.69 13.89
CA ARG A 152 16.00 -12.90 15.12
C ARG A 152 17.45 -12.62 15.45
N GLU A 153 17.92 -11.41 15.23
CA GLU A 153 19.30 -10.99 15.54
C GLU A 153 20.38 -11.93 14.95
N GLY A 154 20.15 -12.41 13.71
CA GLY A 154 21.05 -13.34 13.03
C GLY A 154 20.80 -14.84 13.33
N ILE A 155 19.87 -15.16 14.23
CA ILE A 155 19.48 -16.53 14.54
C ILE A 155 18.25 -16.91 13.71
N HIS A 156 18.35 -18.02 12.98
CA HIS A 156 17.23 -18.56 12.20
C HIS A 156 16.36 -19.45 13.09
N LEU A 157 15.09 -19.12 13.16
CA LEU A 157 14.07 -19.84 13.94
C LEU A 157 13.03 -20.40 12.98
N ARG A 158 12.59 -21.63 13.20
CA ARG A 158 11.40 -22.21 12.53
C ARG A 158 10.30 -22.38 13.55
N VAL A 159 9.17 -21.75 13.27
CA VAL A 159 8.07 -21.61 14.23
C VAL A 159 6.79 -22.11 13.57
N PRO A 160 6.08 -23.09 14.15
CA PRO A 160 4.75 -23.46 13.71
C PRO A 160 3.75 -22.36 14.17
N LEU A 161 2.90 -21.92 13.26
CA LEU A 161 1.86 -20.93 13.52
C LEU A 161 0.50 -21.52 13.18
N VAL A 162 -0.36 -21.66 14.18
CA VAL A 162 -1.76 -22.08 13.99
C VAL A 162 -2.58 -20.88 13.60
N LEU A 163 -3.38 -21.00 12.55
CA LEU A 163 -4.13 -19.92 11.95
C LEU A 163 -5.61 -20.04 12.26
N ILE A 164 -6.23 -18.94 12.61
CA ILE A 164 -7.66 -18.82 12.83
C ILE A 164 -8.21 -17.85 11.77
N TYR A 165 -9.31 -18.21 11.13
CA TYR A 165 -9.97 -17.43 10.09
C TYR A 165 -11.38 -17.04 10.56
N PRO A 166 -11.56 -15.87 11.18
CA PRO A 166 -12.87 -15.41 11.60
C PRO A 166 -13.71 -15.03 10.37
N GLY A 167 -14.65 -15.88 9.99
CA GLY A 167 -15.52 -15.66 8.83
C GLY A 167 -14.79 -15.73 7.50
N GLU A 168 -15.08 -14.77 6.61
CA GLU A 168 -14.45 -14.64 5.28
C GLU A 168 -13.19 -13.75 5.29
N THR A 169 -12.83 -13.20 6.43
CA THR A 169 -11.64 -12.37 6.59
C THR A 169 -10.35 -13.20 6.52
N GLY A 170 -9.22 -12.53 6.35
CA GLY A 170 -7.89 -13.16 6.37
C GLY A 170 -7.56 -13.86 7.69
N ALA A 171 -6.41 -14.50 7.76
CA ALA A 171 -5.93 -15.18 8.97
C ALA A 171 -5.69 -14.18 10.11
N GLU A 172 -6.20 -14.50 11.29
CA GLU A 172 -5.91 -13.75 12.52
C GLU A 172 -4.62 -14.30 13.15
N THR A 173 -3.49 -13.68 12.84
CA THR A 173 -2.18 -14.10 13.35
C THR A 173 -1.79 -13.38 14.64
N GLY A 174 -2.33 -12.18 14.84
CA GLY A 174 -1.90 -11.25 15.90
C GLY A 174 -0.60 -10.52 15.58
N ILE A 175 -0.11 -10.59 14.35
CA ILE A 175 1.07 -9.88 13.88
C ILE A 175 0.65 -8.52 13.31
N GLN A 176 1.34 -7.45 13.72
CA GLN A 176 1.33 -6.18 13.03
C GLN A 176 2.72 -5.94 12.45
N TRP A 177 2.77 -5.62 11.16
CA TRP A 177 4.02 -5.35 10.47
C TRP A 177 4.55 -3.98 10.84
N LYS A 178 5.88 -3.86 10.86
CA LYS A 178 6.54 -2.59 11.19
C LYS A 178 6.27 -1.58 10.09
N THR A 179 5.73 -0.42 10.47
CA THR A 179 5.55 0.75 9.60
C THR A 179 6.73 1.73 9.72
N GLU A 180 6.82 2.63 8.76
CA GLU A 180 7.71 3.80 8.84
C GLU A 180 6.91 4.98 9.39
N THR A 181 7.46 5.71 10.36
CA THR A 181 6.87 6.94 10.88
C THR A 181 7.46 8.13 10.15
N VAL A 182 6.61 8.93 9.53
CA VAL A 182 7.00 10.17 8.88
C VAL A 182 6.55 11.34 9.73
N THR A 183 7.49 12.20 10.09
CA THR A 183 7.21 13.46 10.79
C THR A 183 7.08 14.57 9.75
N VAL A 184 5.87 15.14 9.64
CA VAL A 184 5.65 16.33 8.85
C VAL A 184 5.94 17.56 9.72
N PRO A 185 6.96 18.36 9.38
CA PRO A 185 7.27 19.57 10.14
C PRO A 185 6.04 20.49 10.19
N GLY A 186 5.73 21.02 11.36
CA GLY A 186 4.70 22.03 11.52
C GLY A 186 5.08 23.27 10.70
N THR A 187 4.23 23.64 9.75
CA THR A 187 4.42 24.85 8.96
C THR A 187 4.17 26.08 9.83
N GLY A 188 5.10 27.04 9.82
CA GLY A 188 4.90 28.33 10.48
C GLY A 188 3.66 29.05 9.90
N PRO A 189 3.13 30.09 10.59
CA PRO A 189 1.85 30.71 10.22
C PRO A 189 1.80 31.24 8.77
N VAL A 190 2.94 31.68 8.23
CA VAL A 190 3.01 32.18 6.85
C VAL A 190 2.95 31.04 5.82
N THR A 191 3.66 29.93 6.08
CA THR A 191 3.63 28.74 5.22
C THR A 191 2.30 27.98 5.32
N SER A 192 1.63 28.04 6.49
CA SER A 192 0.29 27.48 6.67
C SER A 192 -0.76 28.19 5.81
N VAL A 193 -0.66 29.51 5.62
CA VAL A 193 -1.56 30.27 4.72
C VAL A 193 -1.27 29.93 3.26
N ALA A 194 0.00 29.83 2.87
CA ALA A 194 0.38 29.47 1.50
C ALA A 194 -0.06 28.03 1.16
N ASN A 195 0.13 27.08 2.09
CA ASN A 195 -0.32 25.71 1.91
C ASN A 195 -1.86 25.61 1.92
N GLY A 196 -2.54 26.37 2.77
CA GLY A 196 -4.01 26.45 2.79
C GLY A 196 -4.60 26.99 1.47
N LEU A 197 -3.94 27.95 0.82
CA LEU A 197 -4.33 28.44 -0.50
C LEU A 197 -4.05 27.42 -1.60
N ALA A 198 -2.91 26.71 -1.52
CA ALA A 198 -2.57 25.63 -2.45
C ALA A 198 -3.55 24.46 -2.30
N ASP A 199 -3.88 24.07 -1.06
CA ASP A 199 -4.88 23.04 -0.75
C ASP A 199 -6.28 23.43 -1.21
N THR A 200 -6.65 24.71 -1.06
CA THR A 200 -7.95 25.23 -1.56
C THR A 200 -8.00 25.16 -3.10
N GLY A 201 -6.93 25.55 -3.79
CA GLY A 201 -6.83 25.43 -5.24
C GLY A 201 -6.87 23.98 -5.72
N ARG A 202 -6.28 23.06 -4.94
CA ARG A 202 -6.29 21.63 -5.19
C ARG A 202 -7.69 21.03 -4.98
N ILE A 203 -8.36 21.39 -3.88
CA ILE A 203 -9.76 20.98 -3.60
C ILE A 203 -10.67 21.51 -4.70
N LEU A 204 -10.51 22.76 -5.12
CA LEU A 204 -11.30 23.33 -6.22
C LEU A 204 -11.09 22.57 -7.53
N ARG A 205 -9.82 22.24 -7.86
CA ARG A 205 -9.49 21.43 -9.05
C ARG A 205 -10.09 20.02 -8.95
N LEU A 206 -10.01 19.37 -7.79
CA LEU A 206 -10.60 18.06 -7.56
C LEU A 206 -12.14 18.13 -7.70
N THR A 207 -12.77 19.17 -7.17
CA THR A 207 -14.22 19.38 -7.29
C THR A 207 -14.63 19.58 -8.75
N VAL A 208 -13.92 20.42 -9.50
CA VAL A 208 -14.19 20.64 -10.94
C VAL A 208 -13.95 19.35 -11.72
N LYS A 209 -12.86 18.60 -11.41
CA LYS A 209 -12.56 17.32 -12.05
C LYS A 209 -13.60 16.26 -11.71
N SER A 210 -14.07 16.21 -10.46
CA SER A 210 -15.18 15.31 -10.04
C SER A 210 -16.47 15.60 -10.81
N ILE A 211 -16.80 16.88 -11.00
CA ILE A 211 -17.94 17.28 -11.81
C ILE A 211 -17.75 16.87 -13.27
N ALA A 212 -16.57 17.09 -13.83
CA ALA A 212 -16.25 16.67 -15.20
C ALA A 212 -16.33 15.14 -15.37
N LEU A 213 -15.93 14.36 -14.34
CA LEU A 213 -16.01 12.90 -14.32
C LEU A 213 -17.46 12.40 -14.27
N LEU A 214 -18.38 13.12 -13.59
CA LEU A 214 -19.80 12.81 -13.60
C LEU A 214 -20.41 12.88 -15.01
N PHE A 215 -19.93 13.83 -15.83
CA PHE A 215 -20.33 13.93 -17.24
C PHE A 215 -19.54 12.98 -18.17
N GLY A 216 -18.41 12.44 -17.70
CA GLY A 216 -17.54 11.51 -18.42
C GLY A 216 -17.90 10.03 -18.30
N GLY A 217 -19.01 9.68 -17.63
CA GLY A 217 -19.52 8.31 -17.54
C GLY A 217 -18.98 7.46 -16.38
N VAL A 218 -18.52 8.09 -15.30
CA VAL A 218 -18.22 7.37 -14.05
C VAL A 218 -19.53 6.90 -13.42
N ASP A 219 -19.63 5.62 -13.07
CA ASP A 219 -20.79 5.06 -12.39
C ASP A 219 -20.81 5.53 -10.92
N VAL A 220 -21.59 6.58 -10.66
CA VAL A 220 -21.71 7.24 -9.34
C VAL A 220 -22.35 6.33 -8.31
N SER A 221 -23.05 5.27 -8.73
CA SER A 221 -23.76 4.37 -7.80
C SER A 221 -22.81 3.58 -6.91
N GLN A 222 -21.58 3.34 -7.36
CA GLN A 222 -20.55 2.65 -6.57
C GLN A 222 -19.67 3.61 -5.74
N ALA A 223 -19.52 4.85 -6.17
CA ALA A 223 -18.71 5.85 -5.47
C ALA A 223 -19.36 6.38 -4.16
N VAL A 224 -20.66 6.20 -3.99
CA VAL A 224 -21.43 6.67 -2.81
C VAL A 224 -21.60 5.57 -1.75
N SER A 225 -21.18 4.34 -2.01
CA SER A 225 -21.23 3.25 -1.04
C SER A 225 -20.09 3.37 -0.02
N GLY A 226 -20.17 4.36 0.86
CA GLY A 226 -19.38 4.39 2.08
C GLY A 226 -19.75 3.18 2.98
N PRO A 227 -18.89 2.79 3.95
CA PRO A 227 -19.06 1.60 4.77
C PRO A 227 -20.12 1.80 5.87
N VAL A 228 -21.38 2.01 5.48
CA VAL A 228 -22.52 1.98 6.41
C VAL A 228 -23.51 0.93 5.91
N ARG A 229 -23.25 -0.32 6.19
CA ARG A 229 -24.29 -1.36 6.24
C ARG A 229 -25.04 -1.18 7.56
N ILE A 230 -26.12 -0.44 7.54
CA ILE A 230 -27.13 -0.50 8.58
C ILE A 230 -27.92 -1.78 8.34
N THR A 231 -27.67 -2.78 9.15
CA THR A 231 -28.48 -3.99 9.20
C THR A 231 -29.78 -3.63 9.91
N LEU A 232 -30.83 -3.36 9.15
CA LEU A 232 -32.20 -3.35 9.67
C LEU A 232 -32.58 -4.81 9.96
N MET A 233 -32.47 -5.23 11.23
CA MET A 233 -33.23 -6.38 11.73
C MET A 233 -34.69 -5.95 11.82
N MET A 234 -35.50 -6.49 10.93
CA MET A 234 -36.95 -6.60 11.19
C MET A 234 -37.22 -7.92 11.88
N GLY A 235 -37.93 -7.81 13.00
CA GLY A 235 -38.41 -8.91 13.85
C GLY A 235 -39.43 -9.85 13.20
#